data_7c1ac70f95d0aabfeb96714adb86145a
#
_entry.id   7c1ac70f95d0aabfeb96714adb86145a
#
_cell.length_a   1.000
_cell.length_b   1.000
_cell.length_c   1.000
_cell.angle_alpha   90.00
_cell.angle_beta   90.00
_cell.angle_gamma   90.00
#
_symmetry.space_group_name_H-M   'P 1'
#
loop_
_entity.id
_entity.type
_entity.pdbx_description
1 polymer ?
#
loop_
_entity_poly.entity_id
_entity_poly.type
_entity_poly.pdbx_seq_one_letter_code
_entity_poly.pdbx_strand_id
1 'polypeptide(L)'
;KEFGFVLACNDDFTLIQILDRSWYKLDGYCIFRNDSVKKFLVYDKEEYFLNEVVKIKKIEPTPVPYVSIDCWHTILQTVNDNFNLVGIESELIYKNKLYIGIIKKIGKKKFSLIDIDRVAEWGDSPTTYEFKQLTKVRFDSAYIKTLWEVSESRKVK
;
A
#
# COMPACT_ATOMS: atom_id res chain seq x y z
N LYS A 1 0.12 5.69 -11.92
CA LYS A 1 -0.99 6.61 -11.64
C LYS A 1 -1.99 5.90 -10.74
N GLU A 2 -2.25 6.46 -9.56
CA GLU A 2 -3.19 5.92 -8.59
C GLU A 2 -4.50 6.70 -8.62
N PHE A 3 -5.60 6.02 -8.33
CA PHE A 3 -6.91 6.62 -8.12
C PHE A 3 -7.48 6.11 -6.80
N GLY A 4 -8.18 6.96 -6.08
CA GLY A 4 -8.76 6.55 -4.81
C GLY A 4 -9.32 7.69 -3.99
N PHE A 5 -9.75 7.35 -2.80
CA PHE A 5 -10.25 8.28 -1.81
C PHE A 5 -9.13 8.66 -0.85
N VAL A 6 -8.91 9.95 -0.64
CA VAL A 6 -7.99 10.44 0.38
C VAL A 6 -8.63 10.22 1.75
N LEU A 7 -8.00 9.41 2.60
CA LEU A 7 -8.49 9.11 3.95
C LEU A 7 -7.81 9.94 5.01
N ALA A 8 -6.52 10.25 4.81
CA ALA A 8 -5.74 11.10 5.70
C ALA A 8 -4.56 11.71 4.93
N CYS A 9 -4.12 12.88 5.32
CA CYS A 9 -2.92 13.52 4.79
C CYS A 9 -2.30 14.46 5.82
N ASN A 10 -1.00 14.67 5.70
CA ASN A 10 -0.24 15.70 6.38
C ASN A 10 0.79 16.28 5.41
N ASP A 11 1.74 17.06 5.89
CA ASP A 11 2.73 17.70 5.03
C ASP A 11 3.62 16.69 4.29
N ASP A 12 3.89 15.54 4.90
CA ASP A 12 4.84 14.56 4.39
C ASP A 12 4.18 13.36 3.69
N PHE A 13 3.01 12.92 4.15
CA PHE A 13 2.37 11.69 3.71
C PHE A 13 0.90 11.85 3.37
N THR A 14 0.43 11.01 2.47
CA THR A 14 -0.99 10.86 2.14
C THR A 14 -1.37 9.38 2.13
N LEU A 15 -2.47 9.05 2.80
CA LEU A 15 -3.11 7.74 2.78
C LEU A 15 -4.33 7.79 1.86
N ILE A 16 -4.38 6.91 0.90
CA ILE A 16 -5.54 6.72 0.04
C ILE A 16 -6.07 5.29 0.12
N GLN A 17 -7.37 5.13 -0.02
CA GLN A 17 -7.98 3.86 -0.39
C GLN A 17 -8.09 3.79 -1.91
N ILE A 18 -7.49 2.76 -2.50
CA ILE A 18 -7.37 2.65 -3.95
C ILE A 18 -8.70 2.25 -4.57
N LEU A 19 -9.05 2.91 -5.67
CA LEU A 19 -10.13 2.53 -6.55
C LEU A 19 -9.53 1.92 -7.83
N ASP A 20 -9.69 0.62 -7.99
CA ASP A 20 -9.32 -0.07 -9.22
C ASP A 20 -10.27 0.33 -10.35
N ARG A 21 -9.72 0.96 -11.38
CA ARG A 21 -10.50 1.48 -12.52
C ARG A 21 -10.92 0.42 -13.52
N SER A 22 -10.29 -0.74 -13.51
CA SER A 22 -10.66 -1.83 -14.41
C SER A 22 -11.98 -2.48 -13.99
N TRP A 23 -12.19 -2.53 -12.68
CA TRP A 23 -13.36 -3.19 -12.09
C TRP A 23 -14.27 -2.24 -11.30
N TYR A 24 -13.84 -0.99 -11.11
CA TYR A 24 -14.52 0.00 -10.25
C TYR A 24 -14.82 -0.54 -8.86
N LYS A 25 -13.80 -1.12 -8.24
CA LYS A 25 -13.87 -1.67 -6.88
C LYS A 25 -12.74 -1.10 -6.02
N LEU A 26 -13.01 -0.99 -4.73
CA LEU A 26 -11.97 -0.65 -3.77
C LEU A 26 -10.98 -1.81 -3.67
N ASP A 27 -9.68 -1.51 -3.70
CA ASP A 27 -8.60 -2.50 -3.73
C ASP A 27 -7.43 -2.11 -2.85
N GLY A 28 -7.65 -2.17 -1.55
CA GLY A 28 -6.63 -1.90 -0.56
C GLY A 28 -6.24 -0.44 -0.44
N TYR A 29 -5.07 -0.20 0.14
CA TYR A 29 -4.61 1.11 0.57
C TYR A 29 -3.21 1.39 0.09
N CYS A 30 -2.89 2.66 -0.06
CA CYS A 30 -1.55 3.14 -0.36
C CYS A 30 -1.22 4.36 0.49
N ILE A 31 -0.08 4.34 1.13
CA ILE A 31 0.52 5.52 1.77
C ILE A 31 1.71 5.92 0.92
N PHE A 32 1.77 7.17 0.52
CA PHE A 32 2.89 7.69 -0.27
C PHE A 32 3.47 8.96 0.34
N ARG A 33 4.75 9.15 0.10
CA ARG A 33 5.48 10.35 0.47
C ARG A 33 5.13 11.46 -0.53
N ASN A 34 4.63 12.58 -0.02
CA ASN A 34 4.09 13.67 -0.86
C ASN A 34 5.13 14.26 -1.82
N ASP A 35 6.38 14.38 -1.43
CA ASP A 35 7.46 14.90 -2.26
C ASP A 35 7.84 13.98 -3.44
N SER A 36 7.42 12.72 -3.42
CA SER A 36 7.61 11.77 -4.53
C SER A 36 6.55 11.90 -5.62
N VAL A 37 5.49 12.67 -5.38
CA VAL A 37 4.35 12.81 -6.29
C VAL A 37 4.55 13.99 -7.23
N LYS A 38 4.57 13.71 -8.52
CA LYS A 38 4.75 14.74 -9.57
C LYS A 38 3.50 15.56 -9.85
N LYS A 39 2.32 14.97 -9.68
CA LYS A 39 1.05 15.62 -10.00
C LYS A 39 -0.10 15.04 -9.20
N PHE A 40 -0.85 15.92 -8.55
CA PHE A 40 -2.14 15.63 -7.94
C PHE A 40 -3.27 16.17 -8.82
N LEU A 41 -4.35 15.38 -8.93
CA LEU A 41 -5.61 15.82 -9.53
C LEU A 41 -6.73 15.49 -8.55
N VAL A 42 -7.50 16.49 -8.20
CA VAL A 42 -8.70 16.33 -7.38
C VAL A 42 -9.92 16.35 -8.31
N TYR A 43 -10.75 15.32 -8.19
CA TYR A 43 -12.03 15.23 -8.92
C TYR A 43 -13.13 15.78 -8.03
N ASP A 44 -13.22 17.10 -7.95
CA ASP A 44 -14.15 17.84 -7.08
C ASP A 44 -15.48 18.18 -7.76
N LYS A 45 -15.62 17.91 -9.05
CA LYS A 45 -16.81 18.19 -9.83
C LYS A 45 -17.59 16.92 -10.09
N GLU A 46 -18.91 17.01 -9.95
CA GLU A 46 -19.82 15.86 -10.17
C GLU A 46 -19.81 15.35 -11.61
N GLU A 47 -19.54 16.23 -12.59
CA GLU A 47 -19.51 15.88 -14.01
C GLU A 47 -18.29 15.05 -14.45
N TYR A 48 -17.29 14.86 -13.59
CA TYR A 48 -16.22 13.93 -13.93
C TYR A 48 -16.73 12.49 -13.97
N PHE A 49 -16.45 11.79 -15.07
CA PHE A 49 -16.89 10.42 -15.29
C PHE A 49 -16.67 9.50 -14.07
N LEU A 50 -15.53 9.63 -13.42
CA LEU A 50 -15.22 8.81 -12.25
C LEU A 50 -16.17 9.09 -11.08
N ASN A 51 -16.56 10.34 -10.87
CA ASN A 51 -17.52 10.72 -9.83
C ASN A 51 -18.93 10.19 -10.15
N GLU A 52 -19.33 10.21 -11.43
CA GLU A 52 -20.58 9.59 -11.85
C GLU A 52 -20.59 8.09 -11.59
N VAL A 53 -19.48 7.38 -11.91
CA VAL A 53 -19.34 5.94 -11.63
C VAL A 53 -19.44 5.65 -10.15
N VAL A 54 -18.72 6.41 -9.32
CA VAL A 54 -18.74 6.25 -7.85
C VAL A 54 -20.16 6.41 -7.32
N LYS A 55 -20.91 7.41 -7.79
CA LYS A 55 -22.30 7.68 -7.40
C LYS A 55 -23.24 6.55 -7.83
N ILE A 56 -23.19 6.13 -9.09
CA ILE A 56 -24.07 5.08 -9.65
C ILE A 56 -23.81 3.74 -8.96
N LYS A 57 -22.56 3.39 -8.75
CA LYS A 57 -22.16 2.13 -8.11
C LYS A 57 -22.22 2.19 -6.58
N LYS A 58 -22.52 3.35 -6.01
CA LYS A 58 -22.56 3.58 -4.55
C LYS A 58 -21.26 3.14 -3.86
N ILE A 59 -20.12 3.52 -4.45
CA ILE A 59 -18.82 3.20 -3.90
C ILE A 59 -18.49 4.21 -2.80
N GLU A 60 -18.29 3.71 -1.59
CA GLU A 60 -17.93 4.53 -0.43
C GLU A 60 -16.62 4.00 0.18
N PRO A 61 -15.73 4.90 0.65
CA PRO A 61 -14.53 4.46 1.36
C PRO A 61 -14.90 3.73 2.65
N THR A 62 -14.15 2.69 2.96
CA THR A 62 -14.32 1.93 4.20
C THR A 62 -13.46 2.53 5.31
N PRO A 63 -13.88 2.42 6.60
CA PRO A 63 -13.01 2.79 7.71
C PRO A 63 -11.71 1.97 7.68
N VAL A 64 -10.58 2.65 7.85
CA VAL A 64 -9.26 2.01 7.93
C VAL A 64 -9.00 1.60 9.39
N PRO A 65 -8.47 0.41 9.66
CA PRO A 65 -7.86 0.10 10.94
C PRO A 65 -6.77 1.11 11.28
N TYR A 66 -6.44 1.26 12.55
CA TYR A 66 -5.45 2.23 12.98
C TYR A 66 -4.12 2.08 12.22
N VAL A 67 -3.77 3.09 11.43
CA VAL A 67 -2.51 3.22 10.73
C VAL A 67 -2.02 4.65 10.91
N SER A 68 -0.79 4.81 11.43
CA SER A 68 -0.16 6.12 11.56
C SER A 68 0.42 6.59 10.23
N ILE A 69 0.37 7.89 9.98
CA ILE A 69 1.08 8.53 8.86
C ILE A 69 2.12 9.56 9.33
N ASP A 70 2.62 9.43 10.56
CA ASP A 70 3.55 10.40 11.14
C ASP A 70 4.96 10.33 10.53
N CYS A 71 5.49 9.13 10.35
CA CYS A 71 6.78 8.86 9.72
C CYS A 71 6.85 7.43 9.21
N TRP A 72 7.83 7.10 8.36
CA TRP A 72 7.96 5.73 7.82
C TRP A 72 8.06 4.66 8.91
N HIS A 73 8.73 4.94 10.01
CA HIS A 73 8.83 3.99 11.13
C HIS A 73 7.44 3.60 11.66
N THR A 74 6.62 4.59 12.02
CA THR A 74 5.27 4.34 12.56
C THR A 74 4.30 3.83 11.51
N ILE A 75 4.43 4.26 10.25
CA ILE A 75 3.67 3.71 9.14
C ILE A 75 3.91 2.21 9.03
N LEU A 76 5.16 1.79 8.88
CA LEU A 76 5.50 0.38 8.74
C LEU A 76 5.11 -0.45 9.97
N GLN A 77 5.32 0.10 11.16
CA GLN A 77 4.95 -0.57 12.42
C GLN A 77 3.44 -0.82 12.48
N THR A 78 2.62 0.21 12.26
CA THR A 78 1.17 0.08 12.37
C THR A 78 0.56 -0.74 11.23
N VAL A 79 1.10 -0.66 10.02
CA VAL A 79 0.68 -1.54 8.91
C VAL A 79 1.04 -2.99 9.22
N ASN A 80 2.25 -3.27 9.69
CA ASN A 80 2.69 -4.62 10.04
C ASN A 80 1.90 -5.23 11.20
N ASP A 81 1.48 -4.41 12.17
CA ASP A 81 0.68 -4.84 13.31
C ASP A 81 -0.77 -5.22 12.93
N ASN A 82 -1.31 -4.60 11.89
CA ASN A 82 -2.73 -4.74 11.52
C ASN A 82 -2.97 -5.57 10.25
N PHE A 83 -1.93 -5.80 9.43
CA PHE A 83 -2.04 -6.51 8.15
C PHE A 83 -0.96 -7.58 8.03
N ASN A 84 -1.28 -8.68 7.35
CA ASN A 84 -0.38 -9.83 7.23
C ASN A 84 0.84 -9.54 6.35
N LEU A 85 0.66 -8.80 5.28
CA LEU A 85 1.70 -8.47 4.31
C LEU A 85 1.74 -6.97 4.03
N VAL A 86 2.95 -6.49 3.78
CA VAL A 86 3.22 -5.12 3.37
C VAL A 86 3.87 -5.12 2.00
N GLY A 87 3.39 -4.26 1.11
CA GLY A 87 4.05 -3.98 -0.16
C GLY A 87 4.83 -2.67 -0.06
N ILE A 88 6.06 -2.64 -0.55
CA ILE A 88 6.91 -1.45 -0.57
C ILE A 88 7.38 -1.12 -1.98
N GLU A 89 7.46 0.17 -2.28
CA GLU A 89 7.98 0.69 -3.55
C GLU A 89 9.03 1.78 -3.29
N SER A 90 10.10 1.74 -4.07
CA SER A 90 11.18 2.72 -4.09
C SER A 90 11.37 3.24 -5.51
N GLU A 91 10.36 3.96 -6.01
CA GLU A 91 10.24 4.34 -7.43
C GLU A 91 11.39 5.20 -7.95
N LEU A 92 12.06 5.94 -7.06
CA LEU A 92 13.22 6.77 -7.42
C LEU A 92 14.45 5.93 -7.83
N ILE A 93 14.51 4.68 -7.38
CA ILE A 93 15.62 3.76 -7.62
C ILE A 93 15.19 2.59 -8.51
N TYR A 94 14.05 1.99 -8.18
CA TYR A 94 13.52 0.82 -8.86
C TYR A 94 12.13 1.13 -9.42
N LYS A 95 12.07 1.58 -10.66
CA LYS A 95 10.81 1.84 -11.34
C LYS A 95 9.98 0.55 -11.47
N ASN A 96 8.69 0.66 -11.17
CA ASN A 96 7.71 -0.42 -11.34
C ASN A 96 8.04 -1.72 -10.59
N LYS A 97 8.75 -1.63 -9.45
CA LYS A 97 9.00 -2.79 -8.59
C LYS A 97 8.25 -2.65 -7.28
N LEU A 98 7.43 -3.65 -7.00
CA LEU A 98 6.73 -3.83 -5.75
C LEU A 98 7.33 -5.05 -5.04
N TYR A 99 7.87 -4.84 -3.85
CA TYR A 99 8.34 -5.90 -2.96
C TYR A 99 7.30 -6.13 -1.88
N ILE A 100 6.87 -7.37 -1.70
CA ILE A 100 5.83 -7.75 -0.75
C ILE A 100 6.42 -8.72 0.27
N GLY A 101 6.06 -8.56 1.53
CA GLY A 101 6.54 -9.48 2.57
C GLY A 101 6.12 -9.11 3.98
N ILE A 102 6.79 -9.74 4.94
CA ILE A 102 6.62 -9.48 6.37
C ILE A 102 7.81 -8.65 6.86
N ILE A 103 7.53 -7.55 7.55
CA ILE A 103 8.56 -6.73 8.18
C ILE A 103 9.08 -7.47 9.43
N LYS A 104 10.39 -7.66 9.48
CA LYS A 104 11.07 -8.36 10.59
C LYS A 104 11.69 -7.41 11.59
N LYS A 105 12.25 -6.31 11.11
CA LYS A 105 12.92 -5.33 11.97
C LYS A 105 12.72 -3.92 11.42
N ILE A 106 12.42 -3.00 12.30
CA ILE A 106 12.31 -1.58 11.97
C ILE A 106 13.32 -0.82 12.84
N GLY A 107 14.30 -0.19 12.19
CA GLY A 107 15.28 0.67 12.83
C GLY A 107 14.98 2.16 12.65
N LYS A 108 15.95 3.00 12.93
CA LYS A 108 15.83 4.46 12.78
C LYS A 108 15.90 4.94 11.33
N LYS A 109 16.69 4.27 10.49
CA LYS A 109 16.94 4.65 9.07
C LYS A 109 16.67 3.52 8.09
N LYS A 110 16.57 2.30 8.57
CA LYS A 110 16.45 1.07 7.76
C LYS A 110 15.41 0.14 8.36
N PHE A 111 14.88 -0.72 7.54
CA PHE A 111 14.02 -1.83 7.95
C PHE A 111 14.36 -3.08 7.14
N SER A 112 13.96 -4.24 7.62
CA SER A 112 14.13 -5.50 6.91
C SER A 112 12.79 -6.18 6.65
N LEU A 113 12.70 -6.83 5.49
CA LEU A 113 11.52 -7.50 4.98
C LEU A 113 11.91 -8.91 4.54
N ILE A 114 11.16 -9.93 4.95
CA ILE A 114 11.21 -11.23 4.28
C ILE A 114 10.22 -11.18 3.14
N ASP A 115 10.74 -11.27 1.91
CA ASP A 115 9.95 -11.18 0.70
C ASP A 115 9.13 -12.44 0.45
N ILE A 116 7.95 -12.25 -0.12
CA ILE A 116 7.14 -13.30 -0.76
C ILE A 116 7.06 -12.98 -2.25
N ASP A 117 7.30 -13.95 -3.09
CA ASP A 117 7.29 -13.76 -4.53
C ASP A 117 5.88 -13.89 -5.14
N ARG A 118 5.79 -13.71 -6.46
CA ARG A 118 4.52 -13.76 -7.22
C ARG A 118 3.82 -15.11 -7.23
N VAL A 119 4.49 -16.18 -6.81
CA VAL A 119 3.92 -17.53 -6.68
C VAL A 119 3.79 -17.95 -5.22
N ALA A 120 3.84 -16.99 -4.32
CA ALA A 120 3.72 -17.14 -2.87
C ALA A 120 4.81 -18.01 -2.24
N GLU A 121 6.02 -17.94 -2.74
CA GLU A 121 7.20 -18.54 -2.15
C GLU A 121 8.00 -17.51 -1.34
N TRP A 122 8.39 -17.90 -0.13
CA TRP A 122 9.13 -17.03 0.78
C TRP A 122 10.62 -17.01 0.45
N GLY A 123 11.21 -15.84 0.56
CA GLY A 123 12.67 -15.69 0.53
C GLY A 123 13.35 -16.35 1.74
N ASP A 124 14.61 -16.72 1.58
CA ASP A 124 15.37 -17.45 2.60
C ASP A 124 15.85 -16.56 3.75
N SER A 125 16.01 -15.27 3.50
CA SER A 125 16.53 -14.31 4.46
C SER A 125 15.94 -12.91 4.28
N PRO A 126 15.93 -12.07 5.34
CA PRO A 126 15.44 -10.71 5.24
C PRO A 126 16.32 -9.85 4.33
N THR A 127 15.69 -9.01 3.53
CA THR A 127 16.34 -7.95 2.74
C THR A 127 16.20 -6.62 3.46
N THR A 128 17.28 -5.84 3.54
CA THR A 128 17.31 -4.53 4.19
C THR A 128 17.06 -3.41 3.19
N TYR A 129 16.17 -2.50 3.57
CA TYR A 129 15.80 -1.30 2.80
C TYR A 129 16.03 -0.04 3.64
N GLU A 130 16.27 1.08 2.97
CA GLU A 130 16.43 2.38 3.61
C GLU A 130 15.16 3.23 3.50
N PHE A 131 14.75 3.89 4.59
CA PHE A 131 13.58 4.76 4.59
C PHE A 131 13.68 5.90 3.57
N LYS A 132 14.86 6.46 3.38
CA LYS A 132 15.06 7.56 2.42
C LYS A 132 14.72 7.20 0.97
N GLN A 133 14.77 5.90 0.64
CA GLN A 133 14.47 5.37 -0.70
C GLN A 133 13.00 5.00 -0.86
N LEU A 134 12.29 4.81 0.24
CA LEU A 134 10.89 4.39 0.26
C LEU A 134 9.98 5.51 -0.22
N THR A 135 9.14 5.24 -1.21
CA THR A 135 8.19 6.20 -1.77
C THR A 135 6.74 5.85 -1.49
N LYS A 136 6.41 4.54 -1.44
CA LYS A 136 5.05 4.04 -1.20
C LYS A 136 5.06 2.79 -0.33
N VAL A 137 3.99 2.66 0.43
CA VAL A 137 3.62 1.44 1.16
C VAL A 137 2.20 1.06 0.77
N ARG A 138 2.01 -0.21 0.38
CA ARG A 138 0.71 -0.77 0.00
C ARG A 138 0.32 -1.88 0.94
N PHE A 139 -0.96 -2.03 1.20
CA PHE A 139 -1.48 -3.10 2.04
C PHE A 139 -2.96 -3.39 1.72
N ASP A 140 -3.40 -4.57 2.10
CA ASP A 140 -4.79 -5.04 2.01
C ASP A 140 -5.41 -5.03 0.60
N SER A 141 -4.59 -5.06 -0.46
CA SER A 141 -5.11 -5.28 -1.82
C SER A 141 -5.49 -6.74 -2.03
N ALA A 142 -6.37 -7.01 -2.99
CA ALA A 142 -6.75 -8.38 -3.35
C ALA A 142 -5.53 -9.24 -3.71
N TYR A 143 -4.59 -8.69 -4.46
CA TYR A 143 -3.34 -9.38 -4.81
C TYR A 143 -2.49 -9.73 -3.59
N ILE A 144 -2.26 -8.79 -2.69
CA ILE A 144 -1.46 -9.00 -1.46
C ILE A 144 -2.15 -10.04 -0.56
N LYS A 145 -3.46 -9.94 -0.38
CA LYS A 145 -4.24 -10.92 0.41
C LYS A 145 -4.17 -12.33 -0.19
N THR A 146 -4.25 -12.44 -1.50
CA THR A 146 -4.17 -13.74 -2.19
C THR A 146 -2.81 -14.40 -1.99
N LEU A 147 -1.71 -13.66 -2.05
CA LEU A 147 -0.39 -14.21 -1.75
C LEU A 147 -0.31 -14.80 -0.34
N TRP A 148 -0.87 -14.09 0.64
CA TRP A 148 -0.95 -14.58 2.02
C TRP A 148 -1.79 -15.86 2.12
N GLU A 149 -3.00 -15.85 1.58
CA GLU A 149 -3.91 -16.99 1.61
C GLU A 149 -3.28 -18.25 0.99
N VAL A 150 -2.61 -18.11 -0.15
CA VAL A 150 -1.91 -19.22 -0.81
C VAL A 150 -0.76 -19.72 0.06
N SER A 151 0.05 -18.83 0.62
CA SER A 151 1.18 -19.23 1.48
C SER A 151 0.70 -19.96 2.73
N GLU A 152 -0.37 -19.49 3.37
CA GLU A 152 -0.96 -20.14 4.54
C GLU A 152 -1.59 -21.51 4.20
N SER A 153 -2.24 -21.64 3.05
CA SER A 153 -2.82 -22.90 2.62
C SER A 153 -1.78 -24.02 2.46
N ARG A 154 -0.54 -23.67 2.11
CA ARG A 154 0.57 -24.62 1.97
C ARG A 154 1.11 -25.13 3.31
N LYS A 155 0.93 -24.38 4.39
CA LYS A 155 1.38 -24.78 5.73
C LYS A 155 0.51 -25.91 6.32
N VAL A 156 -0.74 -26.04 5.87
CA VAL A 156 -1.72 -27.01 6.37
C VAL A 156 -1.52 -28.40 5.76
N LYS A 157 -0.70 -28.50 4.74
CA LYS A 157 -0.30 -29.77 4.12
C LYS A 157 0.99 -30.29 4.74
#